data_1397482c4e1fc13f07075aaa5ab25181
#
_entry.id   1397482c4e1fc13f07075aaa5ab25181
#
_cell.length_a   1.000
_cell.length_b   1.000
_cell.length_c   1.000
_cell.angle_alpha   90.00
_cell.angle_beta   90.00
_cell.angle_gamma   90.00
#
_symmetry.space_group_name_H-M   'P 1'
#
loop_
_entity.id
_entity.type
_entity.pdbx_description
1 polymer ?
#
loop_
_entity_poly.entity_id
_entity_poly.type
_entity_poly.pdbx_seq_one_letter_code
_entity_poly.pdbx_strand_id
1 'polypeptide(L)'
;MAYNKTPNNEAPEFIEKVVYLNRVSKTVKGGRVMKFSALVVVGDGKGTVGYGLGKAAEVSEAILKGIADAKKKMVKISLAGTTIPHEVTGIFGAGKVLMRPAPEGTGVIAGGAVRAVMEAVGIHNITARCLRSNNPQTVVKAAMAGLMSLRTPEQVAAIRGKSVEEIL
;
A
#
# COMPACT_ATOMS: atom_id res chain seq x y z
N MET A 1 26.05 41.59 5.07
CA MET A 1 25.55 40.48 5.89
C MET A 1 24.85 39.50 4.93
N ALA A 2 25.50 38.39 4.63
CA ALA A 2 25.00 37.39 3.69
C ALA A 2 24.07 36.44 4.46
N TYR A 3 22.80 36.41 4.08
CA TYR A 3 21.83 35.42 4.56
C TYR A 3 22.19 34.05 3.97
N ASN A 4 22.73 33.17 4.77
CA ASN A 4 22.93 31.77 4.42
C ASN A 4 21.55 31.12 4.27
N LYS A 5 21.16 30.86 3.02
CA LYS A 5 20.04 30.02 2.64
C LYS A 5 20.40 28.58 3.04
N THR A 6 19.86 28.09 4.11
CA THR A 6 19.90 26.65 4.45
C THR A 6 19.33 25.86 3.28
N PRO A 7 19.99 24.79 2.80
CA PRO A 7 19.40 23.94 1.78
C PRO A 7 18.15 23.29 2.37
N ASN A 8 17.00 23.54 1.73
CA ASN A 8 15.76 22.81 1.97
C ASN A 8 16.05 21.31 1.83
N ASN A 9 16.17 20.64 2.94
CA ASN A 9 16.12 19.20 3.01
C ASN A 9 14.63 18.84 2.82
N GLU A 10 14.19 18.80 1.57
CA GLU A 10 12.85 18.30 1.21
C GLU A 10 12.84 16.81 1.54
N ALA A 11 12.45 16.51 2.77
CA ALA A 11 12.10 15.16 3.14
C ALA A 11 11.03 14.67 2.15
N PRO A 12 11.15 13.48 1.56
CA PRO A 12 10.20 12.99 0.58
C PRO A 12 8.79 13.09 1.15
N GLU A 13 7.93 13.80 0.44
CA GLU A 13 6.55 14.05 0.85
C GLU A 13 5.78 12.75 0.74
N PHE A 14 5.63 12.04 1.86
CA PHE A 14 4.91 10.78 1.91
C PHE A 14 3.40 11.00 1.95
N ILE A 15 2.68 10.30 1.10
CA ILE A 15 1.22 10.21 1.14
C ILE A 15 0.84 9.24 2.27
N GLU A 16 0.27 9.76 3.33
CA GLU A 16 -0.16 8.97 4.49
C GLU A 16 -1.69 8.83 4.49
N LYS A 17 -2.20 7.59 4.46
CA LYS A 17 -3.64 7.31 4.45
C LYS A 17 -4.03 6.35 5.56
N VAL A 18 -4.99 6.78 6.40
CA VAL A 18 -5.63 5.92 7.39
C VAL A 18 -6.72 5.11 6.69
N VAL A 19 -6.51 3.80 6.57
CA VAL A 19 -7.44 2.87 5.91
C VAL A 19 -8.59 2.51 6.84
N TYR A 20 -8.29 2.23 8.09
CA TYR A 20 -9.28 1.77 9.05
C TYR A 20 -8.86 2.08 10.49
N LEU A 21 -9.83 2.52 11.30
CA LEU A 21 -9.66 2.82 12.71
C LEU A 21 -10.70 2.06 13.52
N ASN A 22 -10.27 1.30 14.53
CA ASN A 22 -11.13 0.54 15.42
C ASN A 22 -10.82 0.81 16.87
N ARG A 23 -11.86 0.86 17.69
CA ARG A 23 -11.75 0.76 19.14
C ARG A 23 -11.74 -0.70 19.56
N VAL A 24 -10.67 -1.14 20.20
CA VAL A 24 -10.48 -2.51 20.69
C VAL A 24 -10.42 -2.53 22.21
N SER A 25 -10.89 -3.60 22.83
CA SER A 25 -10.86 -3.76 24.29
C SER A 25 -10.21 -5.06 24.68
N LYS A 26 -9.47 -5.04 25.79
CA LYS A 26 -8.94 -6.23 26.46
C LYS A 26 -9.56 -6.31 27.85
N THR A 27 -10.20 -7.43 28.18
CA THR A 27 -10.72 -7.70 29.52
C THR A 27 -9.56 -8.14 30.42
N VAL A 28 -9.44 -7.50 31.56
CA VAL A 28 -8.45 -7.78 32.60
C VAL A 28 -9.16 -7.95 33.96
N LYS A 29 -8.46 -8.41 35.01
CA LYS A 29 -9.07 -8.65 36.34
C LYS A 29 -9.74 -7.43 36.97
N GLY A 30 -9.42 -6.22 36.59
CA GLY A 30 -10.04 -4.97 37.09
C GLY A 30 -11.03 -4.31 36.15
N GLY A 31 -11.42 -4.97 35.02
CA GLY A 31 -12.36 -4.39 34.04
C GLY A 31 -11.88 -4.51 32.59
N ARG A 32 -12.18 -3.50 31.77
CA ARG A 32 -11.84 -3.48 30.35
C ARG A 32 -10.87 -2.34 30.05
N VAL A 33 -9.71 -2.66 29.48
CA VAL A 33 -8.78 -1.65 28.97
C VAL A 33 -9.10 -1.42 27.50
N MET A 34 -9.48 -0.16 27.17
CA MET A 34 -9.81 0.27 25.82
C MET A 34 -8.54 0.83 25.14
N LYS A 35 -8.39 0.49 23.84
CA LYS A 35 -7.35 1.02 22.96
C LYS A 35 -7.90 1.27 21.57
N PHE A 36 -7.20 2.07 20.79
CA PHE A 36 -7.48 2.26 19.36
C PHE A 36 -6.47 1.50 18.52
N SER A 37 -6.93 0.94 17.41
CA SER A 37 -6.10 0.26 16.42
C SER A 37 -6.28 0.95 15.08
N ALA A 38 -5.20 1.53 14.54
CA ALA A 38 -5.19 2.21 13.25
C ALA A 38 -4.41 1.37 12.23
N LEU A 39 -5.00 1.09 11.07
CA LEU A 39 -4.34 0.55 9.89
C LEU A 39 -4.00 1.72 8.98
N VAL A 40 -2.72 1.91 8.71
CA VAL A 40 -2.22 3.02 7.91
C VAL A 40 -1.41 2.49 6.73
N VAL A 41 -1.52 3.17 5.60
CA VAL A 41 -0.69 2.97 4.41
C VAL A 41 0.08 4.25 4.15
N VAL A 42 1.36 4.11 3.85
CA VAL A 42 2.27 5.21 3.54
C VAL A 42 2.97 4.91 2.22
N GLY A 43 3.04 5.88 1.33
CA GLY A 43 3.73 5.74 0.05
C GLY A 43 4.31 7.06 -0.44
N ASP A 44 5.19 7.00 -1.41
CA ASP A 44 5.85 8.15 -2.02
C ASP A 44 5.18 8.63 -3.32
N GLY A 45 4.10 7.94 -3.75
CA GLY A 45 3.45 8.20 -5.04
C GLY A 45 4.32 7.88 -6.27
N LYS A 46 5.48 7.24 -6.08
CA LYS A 46 6.47 6.92 -7.12
C LYS A 46 6.83 5.43 -7.16
N GLY A 47 5.93 4.59 -6.67
CA GLY A 47 6.09 3.14 -6.67
C GLY A 47 6.59 2.54 -5.36
N THR A 48 6.82 3.33 -4.29
CA THR A 48 7.20 2.78 -2.99
C THR A 48 6.05 2.90 -2.01
N VAL A 49 5.69 1.80 -1.35
CA VAL A 49 4.58 1.79 -0.39
C VAL A 49 4.86 0.85 0.76
N GLY A 50 4.33 1.19 1.92
CA GLY A 50 4.35 0.36 3.12
C GLY A 50 3.00 0.42 3.85
N TYR A 51 2.73 -0.57 4.65
CA TYR A 51 1.56 -0.56 5.54
C TYR A 51 1.98 -0.86 6.97
N GLY A 52 1.27 -0.27 7.92
CA GLY A 52 1.55 -0.45 9.34
C GLY A 52 0.29 -0.53 10.17
N LEU A 53 0.39 -1.19 11.31
CA LEU A 53 -0.67 -1.31 12.29
C LEU A 53 -0.21 -0.72 13.62
N GLY A 54 -0.81 0.42 13.99
CA GLY A 54 -0.58 1.07 15.28
C GLY A 54 -1.67 0.76 16.29
N LYS A 55 -1.30 0.61 17.57
CA LYS A 55 -2.23 0.50 18.70
C LYS A 55 -1.79 1.41 19.84
N ALA A 56 -2.71 2.23 20.35
CA ALA A 56 -2.47 3.12 21.48
C ALA A 56 -3.77 3.42 22.27
N ALA A 57 -3.63 4.12 23.38
CA ALA A 57 -4.78 4.58 24.16
C ALA A 57 -5.52 5.69 23.43
N GLU A 58 -4.79 6.57 22.72
CA GLU A 58 -5.31 7.67 21.92
C GLU A 58 -5.23 7.38 20.42
N VAL A 59 -6.13 8.00 19.64
CA VAL A 59 -6.21 7.82 18.20
C VAL A 59 -4.96 8.37 17.50
N SER A 60 -4.55 9.58 17.86
CA SER A 60 -3.37 10.25 17.31
C SER A 60 -2.09 9.42 17.47
N GLU A 61 -1.85 8.90 18.67
CA GLU A 61 -0.71 8.01 18.93
C GLU A 61 -0.80 6.69 18.14
N ALA A 62 -2.01 6.13 18.00
CA ALA A 62 -2.19 4.89 17.22
C ALA A 62 -1.82 5.11 15.75
N ILE A 63 -2.22 6.25 15.17
CA ILE A 63 -1.88 6.64 13.79
C ILE A 63 -0.37 6.84 13.66
N LEU A 64 0.27 7.62 14.53
CA LEU A 64 1.72 7.86 14.49
C LEU A 64 2.53 6.56 14.59
N LYS A 65 2.13 5.63 15.47
CA LYS A 65 2.73 4.30 15.57
C LYS A 65 2.53 3.48 14.30
N GLY A 66 1.34 3.59 13.67
CA GLY A 66 1.05 2.95 12.38
C GLY A 66 1.93 3.48 11.25
N ILE A 67 2.11 4.80 11.15
CA ILE A 67 2.98 5.46 10.18
C ILE A 67 4.44 5.02 10.37
N ALA A 68 4.93 5.01 11.60
CA ALA A 68 6.30 4.58 11.92
C ALA A 68 6.55 3.11 11.54
N ASP A 69 5.56 2.22 11.75
CA ASP A 69 5.63 0.81 11.35
C ASP A 69 5.57 0.67 9.81
N ALA A 70 4.72 1.45 9.13
CA ALA A 70 4.62 1.46 7.67
C ALA A 70 5.92 1.92 7.01
N LYS A 71 6.53 3.00 7.50
CA LYS A 71 7.81 3.54 6.98
C LYS A 71 8.96 2.54 7.09
N LYS A 72 8.97 1.68 8.11
CA LYS A 72 9.98 0.60 8.26
C LYS A 72 9.81 -0.54 7.26
N LYS A 73 8.60 -0.71 6.71
CA LYS A 73 8.21 -1.84 5.84
C LYS A 73 7.92 -1.41 4.41
N MET A 74 8.50 -0.30 3.97
CA MET A 74 8.33 0.18 2.61
C MET A 74 8.99 -0.74 1.60
N VAL A 75 8.28 -1.04 0.51
CA VAL A 75 8.71 -1.91 -0.57
C VAL A 75 8.50 -1.19 -1.89
N LYS A 76 9.48 -1.31 -2.79
CA LYS A 76 9.39 -0.79 -4.16
C LYS A 76 8.64 -1.77 -5.04
N ILE A 77 7.69 -1.27 -5.81
CA ILE A 77 6.79 -2.01 -6.70
C ILE A 77 7.12 -1.66 -8.15
N SER A 78 7.07 -2.66 -9.01
CA SER A 78 7.26 -2.49 -10.46
C SER A 78 5.99 -1.94 -11.09
N LEU A 79 6.05 -0.74 -11.63
CA LEU A 79 4.95 -0.06 -12.32
C LEU A 79 5.22 -0.02 -13.84
N ALA A 80 4.14 0.08 -14.64
CA ALA A 80 4.16 0.34 -16.06
C ALA A 80 3.43 1.67 -16.34
N GLY A 81 4.19 2.79 -16.31
CA GLY A 81 3.63 4.12 -16.44
C GLY A 81 2.65 4.43 -15.29
N THR A 82 1.38 4.67 -15.62
CA THR A 82 0.32 5.01 -14.66
C THR A 82 -0.46 3.81 -14.13
N THR A 83 -0.11 2.57 -14.54
CA THR A 83 -0.81 1.33 -14.23
C THR A 83 0.17 0.21 -13.85
N ILE A 84 -0.36 -1.00 -13.67
CA ILE A 84 0.43 -2.22 -13.42
C ILE A 84 0.78 -2.95 -14.73
N PRO A 85 1.93 -3.66 -14.81
CA PRO A 85 2.38 -4.30 -16.05
C PRO A 85 1.49 -5.45 -16.53
N HIS A 86 0.86 -6.20 -15.63
CA HIS A 86 -0.01 -7.33 -15.95
C HIS A 86 -1.05 -7.59 -14.87
N GLU A 87 -2.08 -8.37 -15.21
CA GLU A 87 -3.07 -8.84 -14.25
C GLU A 87 -2.41 -9.69 -13.16
N VAL A 88 -2.81 -9.44 -11.92
CA VAL A 88 -2.30 -10.17 -10.76
C VAL A 88 -3.39 -10.43 -9.72
N THR A 89 -3.33 -11.60 -9.11
CA THR A 89 -4.19 -11.95 -7.98
C THR A 89 -3.33 -12.07 -6.72
N GLY A 90 -3.49 -11.11 -5.82
CA GLY A 90 -2.85 -11.15 -4.50
C GLY A 90 -3.67 -11.96 -3.50
N ILE A 91 -3.02 -12.83 -2.74
CA ILE A 91 -3.66 -13.68 -1.72
C ILE A 91 -2.92 -13.54 -0.41
N PHE A 92 -3.68 -13.30 0.67
CA PHE A 92 -3.15 -13.32 2.02
C PHE A 92 -4.24 -13.84 2.99
N GLY A 93 -4.04 -15.04 3.54
CA GLY A 93 -5.04 -15.69 4.38
C GLY A 93 -6.40 -15.81 3.68
N ALA A 94 -7.44 -15.26 4.28
CA ALA A 94 -8.78 -15.23 3.69
C ALA A 94 -8.97 -14.11 2.65
N GLY A 95 -8.04 -13.15 2.53
CA GLY A 95 -8.11 -12.05 1.57
C GLY A 95 -7.63 -12.51 0.18
N LYS A 96 -8.42 -12.21 -0.86
CA LYS A 96 -8.08 -12.41 -2.26
C LYS A 96 -8.47 -11.16 -3.04
N VAL A 97 -7.49 -10.52 -3.68
CA VAL A 97 -7.67 -9.27 -4.44
C VAL A 97 -7.17 -9.51 -5.86
N LEU A 98 -8.06 -9.34 -6.83
CA LEU A 98 -7.75 -9.34 -8.24
C LEU A 98 -7.46 -7.90 -8.66
N MET A 99 -6.37 -7.68 -9.36
CA MET A 99 -5.93 -6.39 -9.89
C MET A 99 -5.66 -6.52 -11.38
N ARG A 100 -6.27 -5.65 -12.19
CA ARG A 100 -6.14 -5.61 -13.64
C ARG A 100 -5.65 -4.24 -14.08
N PRO A 101 -4.71 -4.18 -15.02
CA PRO A 101 -4.34 -2.92 -15.63
C PRO A 101 -5.54 -2.31 -16.34
N ALA A 102 -5.61 -0.99 -16.38
CA ALA A 102 -6.66 -0.25 -17.05
C ALA A 102 -6.05 0.83 -17.96
N PRO A 103 -6.72 1.19 -19.07
CA PRO A 103 -6.29 2.26 -19.95
C PRO A 103 -6.31 3.61 -19.24
N GLU A 104 -5.56 4.56 -19.76
CA GLU A 104 -5.54 5.92 -19.25
C GLU A 104 -6.94 6.55 -19.24
N GLY A 105 -7.22 7.32 -18.18
CA GLY A 105 -8.54 7.94 -18.00
C GLY A 105 -9.56 7.10 -17.23
N THR A 106 -9.29 5.82 -16.96
CA THR A 106 -10.20 4.96 -16.18
C THR A 106 -10.24 5.34 -14.69
N GLY A 107 -9.11 5.83 -14.16
CA GLY A 107 -8.99 6.12 -12.73
C GLY A 107 -8.82 4.87 -11.86
N VAL A 108 -8.88 5.04 -10.55
CA VAL A 108 -8.76 3.94 -9.57
C VAL A 108 -10.14 3.38 -9.24
N ILE A 109 -10.48 2.24 -9.80
CA ILE A 109 -11.71 1.50 -9.52
C ILE A 109 -11.39 0.38 -8.54
N ALA A 110 -11.52 0.64 -7.25
CA ALA A 110 -11.15 -0.30 -6.20
C ALA A 110 -11.97 -0.09 -4.92
N GLY A 111 -12.07 -1.13 -4.09
CA GLY A 111 -12.61 -1.01 -2.74
C GLY A 111 -11.74 -0.11 -1.85
N GLY A 112 -12.31 0.56 -0.86
CA GLY A 112 -11.65 1.62 -0.09
C GLY A 112 -10.26 1.29 0.44
N ALA A 113 -10.08 0.09 0.98
CA ALA A 113 -8.79 -0.38 1.50
C ALA A 113 -7.74 -0.56 0.38
N VAL A 114 -8.15 -1.12 -0.78
CA VAL A 114 -7.27 -1.30 -1.94
C VAL A 114 -6.97 0.05 -2.60
N ARG A 115 -7.99 0.93 -2.73
CA ARG A 115 -7.83 2.27 -3.28
C ARG A 115 -6.77 3.07 -2.52
N ALA A 116 -6.79 3.02 -1.19
CA ALA A 116 -5.79 3.70 -0.37
C ALA A 116 -4.35 3.23 -0.66
N VAL A 117 -4.17 1.92 -0.93
CA VAL A 117 -2.88 1.36 -1.33
C VAL A 117 -2.47 1.86 -2.72
N MET A 118 -3.37 1.80 -3.73
CA MET A 118 -3.07 2.22 -5.11
C MET A 118 -2.70 3.70 -5.20
N GLU A 119 -3.44 4.55 -4.51
CA GLU A 119 -3.16 5.99 -4.46
C GLU A 119 -1.85 6.31 -3.74
N ALA A 120 -1.50 5.56 -2.68
CA ALA A 120 -0.22 5.72 -1.99
C ALA A 120 0.97 5.25 -2.85
N VAL A 121 0.79 4.23 -3.69
CA VAL A 121 1.80 3.75 -4.66
C VAL A 121 1.99 4.75 -5.81
N GLY A 122 0.96 5.53 -6.15
CA GLY A 122 0.94 6.42 -7.32
C GLY A 122 0.37 5.75 -8.58
N ILE A 123 -0.47 4.72 -8.42
CA ILE A 123 -1.20 4.11 -9.52
C ILE A 123 -2.47 4.94 -9.77
N HIS A 124 -2.63 5.42 -11.01
CA HIS A 124 -3.76 6.25 -11.39
C HIS A 124 -4.84 5.49 -12.18
N ASN A 125 -4.48 4.41 -12.87
CA ASN A 125 -5.40 3.65 -13.73
C ASN A 125 -5.35 2.17 -13.39
N ILE A 126 -6.35 1.67 -12.67
CA ILE A 126 -6.42 0.27 -12.25
C ILE A 126 -7.86 -0.15 -11.94
N THR A 127 -8.19 -1.40 -12.25
CA THR A 127 -9.43 -2.02 -11.78
C THR A 127 -9.09 -3.15 -10.79
N ALA A 128 -9.57 -3.03 -9.56
CA ALA A 128 -9.34 -4.04 -8.54
C ALA A 128 -10.63 -4.49 -7.86
N ARG A 129 -10.72 -5.80 -7.58
CA ARG A 129 -11.86 -6.44 -6.94
C ARG A 129 -11.43 -7.33 -5.79
N CYS A 130 -12.11 -7.20 -4.65
CA CYS A 130 -11.99 -8.15 -3.55
C CYS A 130 -12.90 -9.35 -3.83
N LEU A 131 -12.33 -10.56 -3.90
CA LEU A 131 -13.04 -11.79 -4.27
C LEU A 131 -13.51 -12.61 -3.06
N ARG A 132 -12.97 -12.35 -1.87
CA ARG A 132 -13.27 -13.07 -0.63
C ARG A 132 -13.51 -12.12 0.53
N SER A 133 -12.67 -12.17 1.57
CA SER A 133 -12.82 -11.36 2.78
C SER A 133 -12.77 -9.85 2.50
N ASN A 134 -13.65 -9.09 3.13
CA ASN A 134 -13.66 -7.63 3.13
C ASN A 134 -12.95 -7.02 4.35
N ASN A 135 -12.30 -7.83 5.19
CA ASN A 135 -11.54 -7.29 6.32
C ASN A 135 -10.39 -6.41 5.81
N PRO A 136 -10.36 -5.11 6.14
CA PRO A 136 -9.37 -4.16 5.62
C PRO A 136 -7.93 -4.63 5.82
N GLN A 137 -7.64 -5.26 6.95
CA GLN A 137 -6.29 -5.74 7.27
C GLN A 137 -5.81 -6.85 6.32
N THR A 138 -6.67 -7.83 6.04
CA THR A 138 -6.35 -8.92 5.10
C THR A 138 -6.34 -8.46 3.66
N VAL A 139 -7.22 -7.52 3.31
CA VAL A 139 -7.30 -6.93 1.97
C VAL A 139 -6.05 -6.12 1.63
N VAL A 140 -5.58 -5.25 2.54
CA VAL A 140 -4.33 -4.49 2.35
C VAL A 140 -3.14 -5.44 2.17
N LYS A 141 -3.02 -6.47 3.02
CA LYS A 141 -1.94 -7.45 2.93
C LYS A 141 -2.01 -8.26 1.62
N ALA A 142 -3.20 -8.65 1.18
CA ALA A 142 -3.39 -9.34 -0.09
C ALA A 142 -3.03 -8.44 -1.29
N ALA A 143 -3.45 -7.16 -1.27
CA ALA A 143 -3.08 -6.20 -2.30
C ALA A 143 -1.55 -6.02 -2.36
N MET A 144 -0.90 -5.84 -1.21
CA MET A 144 0.56 -5.74 -1.15
C MET A 144 1.28 -6.99 -1.66
N ALA A 145 0.81 -8.19 -1.28
CA ALA A 145 1.37 -9.45 -1.78
C ALA A 145 1.27 -9.57 -3.31
N GLY A 146 0.14 -9.16 -3.89
CA GLY A 146 -0.04 -9.11 -5.35
C GLY A 146 0.89 -8.09 -6.01
N LEU A 147 0.98 -6.88 -5.48
CA LEU A 147 1.86 -5.84 -6.01
C LEU A 147 3.34 -6.24 -5.95
N MET A 148 3.77 -6.91 -4.89
CA MET A 148 5.14 -7.41 -4.74
C MET A 148 5.47 -8.55 -5.72
N SER A 149 4.49 -9.26 -6.23
CA SER A 149 4.66 -10.33 -7.22
C SER A 149 4.73 -9.84 -8.66
N LEU A 150 4.49 -8.54 -8.91
CA LEU A 150 4.58 -7.93 -10.24
C LEU A 150 6.01 -7.97 -10.77
N ARG A 151 6.14 -8.32 -12.06
CA ARG A 151 7.42 -8.37 -12.77
C ARG A 151 7.37 -7.46 -13.98
N THR A 152 8.47 -6.77 -14.23
CA THR A 152 8.63 -6.02 -15.48
C THR A 152 8.93 -6.97 -16.64
N PRO A 153 8.61 -6.59 -17.90
CA PRO A 153 8.99 -7.37 -19.08
C PRO A 153 10.50 -7.68 -19.14
N GLU A 154 11.33 -6.74 -18.72
CA GLU A 154 12.79 -6.88 -18.65
C GLU A 154 13.21 -7.99 -17.66
N GLN A 155 12.57 -8.05 -16.48
CA GLN A 155 12.83 -9.10 -15.49
C GLN A 155 12.41 -10.48 -16.01
N VAL A 156 11.29 -10.54 -16.75
CA VAL A 156 10.82 -11.79 -17.36
C VAL A 156 11.77 -12.23 -18.49
N ALA A 157 12.23 -11.27 -19.32
CA ALA A 157 13.22 -11.50 -20.38
C ALA A 157 14.52 -12.10 -19.83
N ALA A 158 15.05 -11.50 -18.79
CA ALA A 158 16.25 -11.98 -18.10
C ALA A 158 16.09 -13.41 -17.55
N ILE A 159 14.92 -13.72 -16.96
CA ILE A 159 14.62 -15.08 -16.43
C ILE A 159 14.50 -16.13 -17.55
N ARG A 160 13.91 -15.75 -18.70
CA ARG A 160 13.69 -16.66 -19.84
C ARG A 160 14.87 -16.73 -20.78
N GLY A 161 15.89 -15.87 -20.65
CA GLY A 161 17.04 -15.76 -21.55
C GLY A 161 16.65 -15.34 -22.98
N LYS A 162 15.57 -14.53 -23.12
CA LYS A 162 15.04 -14.02 -24.39
C LYS A 162 15.08 -12.52 -24.45
N SER A 163 15.00 -11.94 -25.65
CA SER A 163 14.85 -10.49 -25.81
C SER A 163 13.46 -10.02 -25.36
N VAL A 164 13.33 -8.75 -24.98
CA VAL A 164 12.03 -8.16 -24.56
C VAL A 164 11.03 -8.19 -25.72
N GLU A 165 11.51 -8.02 -26.97
CA GLU A 165 10.70 -8.03 -28.20
C GLU A 165 10.06 -9.40 -28.49
N GLU A 166 10.69 -10.49 -28.03
CA GLU A 166 10.15 -11.85 -28.19
C GLU A 166 9.10 -12.22 -27.12
N ILE A 167 8.91 -11.38 -26.11
CA ILE A 167 8.05 -11.67 -24.95
C ILE A 167 6.78 -10.82 -24.98
N LEU A 168 6.80 -9.68 -25.65
CA LEU A 168 5.67 -8.79 -25.89
C LEU A 168 4.93 -9.19 -27.17
#